data_5e14db7124c0279f9bb5fafcac53fac7
#
_entry.id   5e14db7124c0279f9bb5fafcac53fac7
#
_cell.length_a   1.000
_cell.length_b   1.000
_cell.length_c   1.000
_cell.angle_alpha   90.00
_cell.angle_beta   90.00
_cell.angle_gamma   90.00
#
_symmetry.space_group_name_H-M   'P 1'
#
loop_
_entity.id
_entity.type
_entity.pdbx_description
1 polymer ?
#
loop_
_entity_poly.entity_id
_entity_poly.type
_entity_poly.pdbx_seq_one_letter_code
_entity_poly.pdbx_strand_id
1 'polypeptide(L)'
;MSQTIANPDVYLHVRVIIGIILGLSVSRLLSGVSRFAQHPLRNPVFITHLLWVAFAFICVVHFWWFEFYLASVSVWTFELYVFIIVYASLYFLLCAILFPDSMAEYADYEDYFMSRRKWFYGLIAVIFMVDLIDTAIKGSAHFHSLGFIYPARNIVYAGVAIIAMFVADKRFHLAIAILALSFQTFWILRAFSTLH
;
A
#
# COMPACT_ATOMS: atom_id res chain seq x y z
N MET A 1 9.48 -39.66 -2.26
CA MET A 1 8.31 -39.32 -3.12
C MET A 1 7.97 -37.85 -2.84
N SER A 2 8.39 -36.93 -3.71
CA SER A 2 7.99 -35.53 -3.62
C SER A 2 6.53 -35.45 -4.09
N GLN A 3 5.61 -35.19 -3.15
CA GLN A 3 4.23 -34.84 -3.53
C GLN A 3 4.32 -33.52 -4.30
N THR A 4 4.04 -33.55 -5.55
CA THR A 4 3.82 -32.34 -6.37
C THR A 4 2.49 -31.75 -5.91
N ILE A 5 2.55 -30.77 -5.01
CA ILE A 5 1.35 -30.02 -4.60
C ILE A 5 0.83 -29.32 -5.84
N ALA A 6 -0.44 -29.49 -6.18
CA ALA A 6 -1.06 -28.86 -7.31
C ALA A 6 -0.95 -27.33 -7.16
N ASN A 7 -0.59 -26.63 -8.24
CA ASN A 7 -0.39 -25.18 -8.25
C ASN A 7 -1.58 -24.37 -7.71
N PRO A 8 -2.86 -24.78 -7.97
CA PRO A 8 -4.04 -24.13 -7.41
C PRO A 8 -4.12 -24.16 -5.88
N ASP A 9 -3.67 -25.25 -5.24
CA ASP A 9 -3.73 -25.40 -3.78
C ASP A 9 -2.73 -24.47 -3.10
N VAL A 10 -1.53 -24.34 -3.65
CA VAL A 10 -0.51 -23.40 -3.14
C VAL A 10 -0.99 -21.96 -3.27
N TYR A 11 -1.54 -21.60 -4.42
CA TYR A 11 -2.11 -20.26 -4.65
C TYR A 11 -3.24 -19.94 -3.67
N LEU A 12 -4.15 -20.89 -3.42
CA LEU A 12 -5.23 -20.71 -2.45
C LEU A 12 -4.67 -20.47 -1.04
N HIS A 13 -3.63 -21.22 -0.63
CA HIS A 13 -2.99 -21.05 0.66
C HIS A 13 -2.34 -19.66 0.81
N VAL A 14 -1.63 -19.20 -0.22
CA VAL A 14 -1.03 -17.85 -0.24
C VAL A 14 -2.09 -16.76 -0.14
N ARG A 15 -3.19 -16.86 -0.87
CA ARG A 15 -4.31 -15.91 -0.83
C ARG A 15 -4.93 -15.77 0.56
N VAL A 16 -5.04 -16.87 1.30
CA VAL A 16 -5.58 -16.82 2.67
C VAL A 16 -4.69 -15.95 3.57
N ILE A 17 -3.37 -16.13 3.52
CA ILE A 17 -2.44 -15.35 4.34
C ILE A 17 -2.43 -13.88 3.92
N ILE A 18 -2.39 -13.58 2.61
CA ILE A 18 -2.53 -12.21 2.11
C ILE A 18 -3.82 -11.60 2.63
N GLY A 19 -4.95 -12.29 2.51
CA GLY A 19 -6.26 -11.82 2.97
C GLY A 19 -6.29 -11.50 4.47
N ILE A 20 -5.62 -12.29 5.30
CA ILE A 20 -5.49 -12.01 6.74
C ILE A 20 -4.69 -10.71 6.97
N ILE A 21 -3.52 -10.55 6.34
CA ILE A 21 -2.66 -9.38 6.51
C ILE A 21 -3.37 -8.11 6.03
N LEU A 22 -4.01 -8.17 4.86
CA LEU A 22 -4.73 -7.02 4.31
C LEU A 22 -6.00 -6.70 5.10
N GLY A 23 -6.70 -7.71 5.61
CA GLY A 23 -7.83 -7.55 6.52
C GLY A 23 -7.44 -6.80 7.79
N LEU A 24 -6.29 -7.14 8.39
CA LEU A 24 -5.72 -6.40 9.52
C LEU A 24 -5.33 -4.97 9.14
N SER A 25 -4.80 -4.75 7.93
CA SER A 25 -4.45 -3.42 7.42
C SER A 25 -5.68 -2.52 7.30
N VAL A 26 -6.75 -3.02 6.68
CA VAL A 26 -8.03 -2.32 6.56
C VAL A 26 -8.65 -2.07 7.93
N SER A 27 -8.65 -3.08 8.82
CA SER A 27 -9.15 -2.95 10.19
C SER A 27 -8.43 -1.82 10.95
N ARG A 28 -7.10 -1.70 10.79
CA ARG A 28 -6.31 -0.65 11.42
C ARG A 28 -6.73 0.75 10.94
N LEU A 29 -6.93 0.92 9.62
CA LEU A 29 -7.39 2.20 9.04
C LEU A 29 -8.81 2.55 9.51
N LEU A 30 -9.74 1.61 9.42
CA LEU A 30 -11.14 1.86 9.81
C LEU A 30 -11.26 2.15 11.30
N SER A 31 -10.54 1.43 12.15
CA SER A 31 -10.47 1.70 13.59
C SER A 31 -9.88 3.08 13.89
N GLY A 32 -8.86 3.50 13.13
CA GLY A 32 -8.29 4.83 13.25
C GLY A 32 -9.28 5.93 12.87
N VAL A 33 -9.96 5.78 11.73
CA VAL A 33 -10.97 6.74 11.25
C VAL A 33 -12.16 6.81 12.20
N SER A 34 -12.60 5.68 12.77
CA SER A 34 -13.73 5.65 13.71
C SER A 34 -13.49 6.48 14.97
N ARG A 35 -12.23 6.65 15.40
CA ARG A 35 -11.87 7.51 16.55
C ARG A 35 -12.25 8.97 16.33
N PHE A 36 -12.18 9.49 15.10
CA PHE A 36 -12.62 10.85 14.79
C PHE A 36 -14.14 11.01 14.96
N ALA A 37 -14.91 10.00 14.57
CA ALA A 37 -16.36 10.02 14.77
C ALA A 37 -16.74 9.84 16.26
N GLN A 38 -16.01 9.01 16.99
CA GLN A 38 -16.26 8.74 18.41
C GLN A 38 -15.85 9.90 19.31
N HIS A 39 -14.77 10.63 18.96
CA HIS A 39 -14.18 11.68 19.79
C HIS A 39 -13.85 12.95 18.98
N PRO A 40 -14.86 13.61 18.38
CA PRO A 40 -14.64 14.70 17.42
C PRO A 40 -13.97 15.95 18.01
N LEU A 41 -14.09 16.15 19.34
CA LEU A 41 -13.50 17.31 20.04
C LEU A 41 -12.08 17.03 20.60
N ARG A 42 -11.66 15.78 20.61
CA ARG A 42 -10.40 15.41 21.30
C ARG A 42 -9.16 15.71 20.47
N ASN A 43 -9.25 15.55 19.15
CA ASN A 43 -8.14 15.80 18.25
C ASN A 43 -8.65 16.46 16.97
N PRO A 44 -8.12 17.61 16.57
CA PRO A 44 -8.49 18.25 15.33
C PRO A 44 -8.09 17.38 14.13
N VAL A 45 -8.95 17.39 13.12
CA VAL A 45 -8.74 16.62 11.90
C VAL A 45 -7.68 17.31 11.04
N PHE A 46 -6.63 16.58 10.68
CA PHE A 46 -5.64 17.03 9.71
C PHE A 46 -5.94 16.44 8.33
N ILE A 47 -6.42 17.28 7.40
CA ILE A 47 -6.89 16.84 6.07
C ILE A 47 -5.85 16.04 5.30
N THR A 48 -4.59 16.49 5.32
CA THR A 48 -3.48 15.79 4.64
C THR A 48 -3.35 14.35 5.14
N HIS A 49 -3.49 14.13 6.45
CA HIS A 49 -3.45 12.79 7.03
C HIS A 49 -4.61 11.92 6.53
N LEU A 50 -5.85 12.45 6.50
CA LEU A 50 -7.01 11.69 6.01
C LEU A 50 -6.91 11.37 4.51
N LEU A 51 -6.33 12.24 3.70
CA LEU A 51 -6.06 11.94 2.28
C LEU A 51 -5.08 10.77 2.14
N TRP A 52 -4.04 10.72 2.99
CA TRP A 52 -3.12 9.59 3.01
C TRP A 52 -3.76 8.30 3.55
N VAL A 53 -4.69 8.39 4.49
CA VAL A 53 -5.49 7.23 4.94
C VAL A 53 -6.33 6.69 3.77
N ALA A 54 -7.01 7.57 3.02
CA ALA A 54 -7.76 7.17 1.83
C ALA A 54 -6.86 6.57 0.75
N PHE A 55 -5.68 7.16 0.51
CA PHE A 55 -4.69 6.63 -0.41
C PHE A 55 -4.21 5.23 0.00
N ALA A 56 -3.85 5.03 1.26
CA ALA A 56 -3.42 3.73 1.77
C ALA A 56 -4.53 2.68 1.64
N PHE A 57 -5.79 3.04 1.95
CA PHE A 57 -6.94 2.16 1.77
C PHE A 57 -7.09 1.70 0.32
N ILE A 58 -7.05 2.64 -0.63
CA ILE A 58 -7.15 2.33 -2.06
C ILE A 58 -5.97 1.46 -2.52
N CYS A 59 -4.75 1.72 -2.03
CA CYS A 59 -3.59 0.91 -2.36
C CYS A 59 -3.72 -0.53 -1.83
N VAL A 60 -4.22 -0.73 -0.61
CA VAL A 60 -4.47 -2.06 -0.03
C VAL A 60 -5.50 -2.84 -0.86
N VAL A 61 -6.61 -2.20 -1.23
CA VAL A 61 -7.66 -2.83 -2.06
C VAL A 61 -7.12 -3.15 -3.45
N HIS A 62 -6.37 -2.23 -4.05
CA HIS A 62 -5.75 -2.43 -5.36
C HIS A 62 -4.72 -3.56 -5.33
N PHE A 63 -3.86 -3.61 -4.30
CA PHE A 63 -2.91 -4.70 -4.13
C PHE A 63 -3.62 -6.04 -4.07
N TRP A 64 -4.69 -6.19 -3.28
CA TRP A 64 -5.45 -7.44 -3.22
C TRP A 64 -6.03 -7.84 -4.57
N TRP A 65 -6.56 -6.87 -5.33
CA TRP A 65 -7.06 -7.11 -6.68
C TRP A 65 -5.94 -7.56 -7.63
N PHE A 66 -4.77 -6.92 -7.56
CA PHE A 66 -3.63 -7.21 -8.41
C PHE A 66 -3.01 -8.58 -8.12
N GLU A 67 -3.14 -9.08 -6.89
CA GLU A 67 -2.64 -10.40 -6.49
C GLU A 67 -3.39 -11.59 -7.15
N PHE A 68 -4.51 -11.36 -7.85
CA PHE A 68 -5.12 -12.40 -8.68
C PHE A 68 -4.17 -12.90 -9.79
N TYR A 69 -3.26 -12.08 -10.26
CA TYR A 69 -2.28 -12.48 -11.26
C TYR A 69 -1.23 -13.49 -10.74
N LEU A 70 -1.10 -13.70 -9.44
CA LEU A 70 -0.33 -14.80 -8.86
C LEU A 70 -0.84 -16.18 -9.29
N ALA A 71 -2.07 -16.30 -9.73
CA ALA A 71 -2.61 -17.55 -10.31
C ALA A 71 -1.84 -18.02 -11.55
N SER A 72 -1.15 -17.11 -12.25
CA SER A 72 -0.34 -17.43 -13.44
C SER A 72 1.06 -17.95 -13.11
N VAL A 73 1.48 -17.87 -11.85
CA VAL A 73 2.81 -18.35 -11.41
C VAL A 73 2.85 -19.88 -11.46
N SER A 74 3.72 -20.40 -12.31
CA SER A 74 3.82 -21.85 -12.58
C SER A 74 4.61 -22.62 -11.53
N VAL A 75 5.61 -21.97 -10.90
CA VAL A 75 6.50 -22.59 -9.91
C VAL A 75 6.50 -21.75 -8.64
N TRP A 76 6.08 -22.37 -7.55
CA TRP A 76 6.10 -21.76 -6.22
C TRP A 76 7.31 -22.25 -5.45
N THR A 77 8.15 -21.31 -5.01
CA THR A 77 9.27 -21.58 -4.10
C THR A 77 9.00 -20.96 -2.74
N PHE A 78 9.73 -21.41 -1.72
CA PHE A 78 9.62 -20.85 -0.38
C PHE A 78 10.02 -19.36 -0.35
N GLU A 79 11.03 -18.99 -1.14
CA GLU A 79 11.49 -17.60 -1.26
C GLU A 79 10.40 -16.69 -1.83
N LEU A 80 9.70 -17.14 -2.88
CA LEU A 80 8.57 -16.41 -3.44
C LEU A 80 7.43 -16.26 -2.43
N TYR A 81 7.13 -17.34 -1.71
CA TYR A 81 6.12 -17.32 -0.66
C TYR A 81 6.45 -16.27 0.42
N VAL A 82 7.69 -16.28 0.93
CA VAL A 82 8.16 -15.30 1.92
C VAL A 82 8.13 -13.88 1.34
N PHE A 83 8.57 -13.70 0.09
CA PHE A 83 8.55 -12.39 -0.58
C PHE A 83 7.14 -11.79 -0.60
N ILE A 84 6.12 -12.55 -0.98
CA ILE A 84 4.74 -12.09 -1.03
C ILE A 84 4.22 -11.72 0.37
N ILE A 85 4.53 -12.53 1.39
CA ILE A 85 4.15 -12.21 2.78
C ILE A 85 4.80 -10.92 3.25
N VAL A 86 6.10 -10.74 2.99
CA VAL A 86 6.81 -9.50 3.35
C VAL A 86 6.22 -8.31 2.61
N TYR A 87 5.91 -8.46 1.33
CA TYR A 87 5.30 -7.40 0.53
C TYR A 87 3.92 -7.01 1.07
N ALA A 88 3.03 -7.97 1.35
CA ALA A 88 1.75 -7.69 2.00
C ALA A 88 1.93 -7.00 3.38
N SER A 89 2.96 -7.41 4.15
CA SER A 89 3.26 -6.82 5.45
C SER A 89 3.70 -5.36 5.37
N LEU A 90 4.31 -4.91 4.25
CA LEU A 90 4.62 -3.49 4.05
C LEU A 90 3.35 -2.63 3.99
N TYR A 91 2.26 -3.13 3.41
CA TYR A 91 0.96 -2.44 3.43
C TYR A 91 0.38 -2.37 4.84
N PHE A 92 0.53 -3.44 5.64
CA PHE A 92 0.13 -3.40 7.05
C PHE A 92 0.92 -2.33 7.82
N LEU A 93 2.24 -2.27 7.64
CA LEU A 93 3.08 -1.26 8.30
C LEU A 93 2.71 0.15 7.85
N LEU A 94 2.43 0.35 6.54
CA LEU A 94 1.96 1.63 6.02
C LEU A 94 0.65 2.09 6.68
N CYS A 95 -0.30 1.18 6.86
CA CYS A 95 -1.57 1.46 7.52
C CYS A 95 -1.38 1.69 9.03
N ALA A 96 -0.51 0.92 9.67
CA ALA A 96 -0.24 1.03 11.10
C ALA A 96 0.39 2.37 11.47
N ILE A 97 1.33 2.87 10.66
CA ILE A 97 2.00 4.14 10.93
C ILE A 97 1.10 5.37 10.75
N LEU A 98 -0.05 5.24 10.09
CA LEU A 98 -1.00 6.34 9.97
C LEU A 98 -1.75 6.63 11.28
N PHE A 99 -1.89 5.64 12.16
CA PHE A 99 -2.60 5.81 13.43
C PHE A 99 -1.77 5.29 14.60
N PRO A 100 -1.27 6.19 15.50
CA PRO A 100 -0.55 5.77 16.68
C PRO A 100 -1.47 5.05 17.66
N ASP A 101 -0.92 4.21 18.52
CA ASP A 101 -1.67 3.57 19.60
C ASP A 101 -2.08 4.58 20.68
N SER A 102 -1.22 5.58 20.93
CA SER A 102 -1.46 6.68 21.86
C SER A 102 -1.10 8.01 21.22
N MET A 103 -1.91 9.04 21.48
CA MET A 103 -1.65 10.44 21.12
C MET A 103 -0.97 11.23 22.25
N ALA A 104 -0.58 10.58 23.36
CA ALA A 104 -0.06 11.28 24.53
C ALA A 104 1.26 12.04 24.30
N GLU A 105 2.03 11.61 23.29
CA GLU A 105 3.32 12.22 22.91
C GLU A 105 3.19 13.33 21.85
N TYR A 106 1.99 13.57 21.33
CA TYR A 106 1.74 14.45 20.18
C TYR A 106 0.67 15.48 20.52
N ALA A 107 0.86 16.71 20.03
CA ALA A 107 -0.12 17.76 20.21
C ALA A 107 -1.41 17.48 19.45
N ASP A 108 -1.30 17.02 18.20
CA ASP A 108 -2.39 16.66 17.32
C ASP A 108 -1.94 15.71 16.18
N TYR A 109 -2.86 15.37 15.25
CA TYR A 109 -2.54 14.52 14.10
C TYR A 109 -1.60 15.18 13.08
N GLU A 110 -1.50 16.50 13.05
CA GLU A 110 -0.54 17.21 12.22
C GLU A 110 0.88 17.02 12.75
N ASP A 111 1.08 17.24 14.06
CA ASP A 111 2.35 17.02 14.74
C ASP A 111 2.80 15.56 14.60
N TYR A 112 1.88 14.62 14.85
CA TYR A 112 2.13 13.20 14.63
C TYR A 112 2.62 12.91 13.22
N PHE A 113 1.84 13.29 12.20
CA PHE A 113 2.16 13.01 10.80
C PHE A 113 3.51 13.63 10.41
N MET A 114 3.74 14.90 10.75
CA MET A 114 4.96 15.60 10.42
C MET A 114 6.19 14.98 11.10
N SER A 115 6.07 14.50 12.34
CA SER A 115 7.16 13.82 13.06
C SER A 115 7.48 12.44 12.46
N ARG A 116 6.47 11.70 11.95
CA ARG A 116 6.62 10.34 11.40
C ARG A 116 6.70 10.31 9.87
N ARG A 117 6.65 11.47 9.17
CA ARG A 117 6.64 11.54 7.71
C ARG A 117 7.77 10.77 7.01
N LYS A 118 8.97 10.73 7.60
CA LYS A 118 10.09 9.98 7.01
C LYS A 118 9.83 8.49 6.92
N TRP A 119 9.27 7.90 7.97
CA TRP A 119 8.89 6.49 7.98
C TRP A 119 7.75 6.21 7.02
N PHE A 120 6.73 7.08 7.03
CA PHE A 120 5.57 6.95 6.16
C PHE A 120 5.96 6.99 4.67
N TYR A 121 6.68 8.03 4.26
CA TYR A 121 7.12 8.15 2.87
C TYR A 121 8.18 7.12 2.50
N GLY A 122 9.03 6.70 3.43
CA GLY A 122 9.98 5.61 3.23
C GLY A 122 9.27 4.29 2.89
N LEU A 123 8.18 3.96 3.61
CA LEU A 123 7.36 2.79 3.29
C LEU A 123 6.71 2.91 1.91
N ILE A 124 6.17 4.09 1.55
CA ILE A 124 5.63 4.32 0.20
C ILE A 124 6.70 4.07 -0.87
N ALA A 125 7.91 4.63 -0.71
CA ALA A 125 8.99 4.44 -1.66
C ALA A 125 9.35 2.96 -1.82
N VAL A 126 9.48 2.23 -0.72
CA VAL A 126 9.78 0.79 -0.73
C VAL A 126 8.65 0.01 -1.40
N ILE A 127 7.39 0.27 -1.06
CA ILE A 127 6.22 -0.42 -1.64
C ILE A 127 6.21 -0.28 -3.16
N PHE A 128 6.37 0.92 -3.71
CA PHE A 128 6.34 1.14 -5.15
C PHE A 128 7.56 0.53 -5.87
N MET A 129 8.71 0.41 -5.21
CA MET A 129 9.87 -0.29 -5.78
C MET A 129 9.68 -1.81 -5.75
N VAL A 130 9.13 -2.36 -4.66
CA VAL A 130 8.81 -3.79 -4.52
C VAL A 130 7.71 -4.20 -5.51
N ASP A 131 6.76 -3.32 -5.82
CA ASP A 131 5.70 -3.54 -6.83
C ASP A 131 6.26 -3.86 -8.22
N LEU A 132 7.39 -3.26 -8.61
CA LEU A 132 8.08 -3.60 -9.86
C LEU A 132 8.64 -5.03 -9.85
N ILE A 133 9.20 -5.46 -8.72
CA ILE A 133 9.74 -6.82 -8.55
C ILE A 133 8.59 -7.82 -8.58
N ASP A 134 7.54 -7.57 -7.85
CA ASP A 134 6.34 -8.40 -7.79
C ASP A 134 5.72 -8.61 -9.18
N THR A 135 5.55 -7.52 -9.94
CA THR A 135 5.02 -7.61 -11.30
C THR A 135 5.94 -8.39 -12.24
N ALA A 136 7.25 -8.24 -12.11
CA ALA A 136 8.22 -9.01 -12.90
C ALA A 136 8.14 -10.51 -12.59
N ILE A 137 7.89 -10.90 -11.33
CA ILE A 137 7.68 -12.29 -10.90
C ILE A 137 6.39 -12.88 -11.53
N LYS A 138 5.34 -12.10 -11.67
CA LYS A 138 4.08 -12.50 -12.31
C LYS A 138 4.22 -12.78 -13.82
N GLY A 139 5.37 -12.43 -14.39
CA GLY A 139 5.78 -12.79 -15.75
C GLY A 139 6.06 -11.58 -16.64
N SER A 140 7.04 -11.74 -17.53
CA SER A 140 7.48 -10.69 -18.46
C SER A 140 6.37 -10.23 -19.40
N ALA A 141 5.54 -11.13 -19.87
CA ALA A 141 4.40 -10.79 -20.75
C ALA A 141 3.42 -9.87 -20.00
N HIS A 142 3.10 -10.18 -18.74
CA HIS A 142 2.25 -9.33 -17.90
C HIS A 142 2.90 -7.97 -17.64
N PHE A 143 4.19 -7.94 -17.30
CA PHE A 143 4.93 -6.70 -17.10
C PHE A 143 4.88 -5.78 -18.34
N HIS A 144 5.13 -6.35 -19.54
CA HIS A 144 5.09 -5.60 -20.79
C HIS A 144 3.68 -5.14 -21.19
N SER A 145 2.63 -5.89 -20.83
CA SER A 145 1.24 -5.51 -21.13
C SER A 145 0.80 -4.23 -20.41
N LEU A 146 1.42 -3.91 -19.26
CA LEU A 146 1.16 -2.68 -18.51
C LEU A 146 1.79 -1.43 -19.14
N GLY A 147 2.68 -1.61 -20.13
CA GLY A 147 3.32 -0.54 -20.89
C GLY A 147 4.34 0.26 -20.06
N PHE A 148 4.97 1.24 -20.72
CA PHE A 148 6.00 2.09 -20.10
C PHE A 148 5.48 2.97 -18.95
N ILE A 149 4.20 3.32 -18.96
CA ILE A 149 3.60 4.20 -17.94
C ILE A 149 3.66 3.54 -16.55
N TYR A 150 3.54 2.21 -16.48
CA TYR A 150 3.56 1.48 -15.21
C TYR A 150 4.88 1.63 -14.44
N PRO A 151 6.06 1.25 -14.97
CA PRO A 151 7.31 1.44 -14.24
C PRO A 151 7.63 2.91 -14.02
N ALA A 152 7.34 3.81 -14.97
CA ALA A 152 7.54 5.24 -14.81
C ALA A 152 6.72 5.78 -13.62
N ARG A 153 5.46 5.37 -13.47
CA ARG A 153 4.61 5.70 -12.32
C ARG A 153 5.27 5.30 -11.00
N ASN A 154 5.73 4.08 -10.90
CA ASN A 154 6.33 3.54 -9.67
C ASN A 154 7.60 4.30 -9.28
N ILE A 155 8.46 4.60 -10.26
CA ILE A 155 9.67 5.39 -10.03
C ILE A 155 9.32 6.82 -9.59
N VAL A 156 8.31 7.45 -10.20
CA VAL A 156 7.85 8.79 -9.82
C VAL A 156 7.30 8.79 -8.40
N TYR A 157 6.46 7.83 -8.02
CA TYR A 157 5.96 7.71 -6.65
C TYR A 157 7.10 7.55 -5.64
N ALA A 158 8.06 6.66 -5.90
CA ALA A 158 9.19 6.45 -5.02
C ALA A 158 10.06 7.73 -4.92
N GLY A 159 10.33 8.39 -6.04
CA GLY A 159 11.13 9.65 -6.07
C GLY A 159 10.45 10.79 -5.31
N VAL A 160 9.15 11.02 -5.54
CA VAL A 160 8.37 12.04 -4.83
C VAL A 160 8.29 11.72 -3.33
N ALA A 161 8.11 10.45 -2.96
CA ALA A 161 8.12 10.02 -1.57
C ALA A 161 9.47 10.28 -0.90
N ILE A 162 10.59 9.98 -1.55
CA ILE A 162 11.92 10.28 -1.02
C ILE A 162 12.11 11.79 -0.80
N ILE A 163 11.71 12.63 -1.75
CA ILE A 163 11.75 14.09 -1.59
C ILE A 163 10.89 14.53 -0.40
N ALA A 164 9.67 13.99 -0.27
CA ALA A 164 8.73 14.33 0.79
C ALA A 164 9.24 13.99 2.20
N MET A 165 10.14 13.02 2.35
CA MET A 165 10.78 12.72 3.64
C MET A 165 11.51 13.93 4.22
N PHE A 166 12.07 14.80 3.36
CA PHE A 166 12.95 15.90 3.76
C PHE A 166 12.28 17.27 3.72
N VAL A 167 11.12 17.40 3.04
CA VAL A 167 10.36 18.65 3.00
C VAL A 167 9.55 18.80 4.29
N ALA A 168 9.51 20.01 4.86
CA ALA A 168 8.74 20.31 6.07
C ALA A 168 7.48 21.16 5.78
N ASP A 169 7.28 21.60 4.54
CA ASP A 169 6.14 22.46 4.16
C ASP A 169 4.84 21.63 4.12
N LYS A 170 3.87 22.01 4.94
CA LYS A 170 2.54 21.37 5.02
C LYS A 170 1.75 21.47 3.72
N ARG A 171 1.90 22.59 2.98
CA ARG A 171 1.19 22.79 1.70
C ARG A 171 1.71 21.83 0.62
N PHE A 172 3.01 21.56 0.64
CA PHE A 172 3.61 20.54 -0.22
C PHE A 172 3.00 19.16 0.08
N HIS A 173 2.90 18.77 1.35
CA HIS A 173 2.31 17.48 1.74
C HIS A 173 0.83 17.37 1.37
N LEU A 174 0.07 18.46 1.47
CA LEU A 174 -1.33 18.49 1.02
C LEU A 174 -1.41 18.31 -0.49
N ALA A 175 -0.60 19.05 -1.25
CA ALA A 175 -0.60 18.97 -2.71
C ALA A 175 -0.27 17.56 -3.21
N ILE A 176 0.80 16.94 -2.69
CA ILE A 176 1.17 15.58 -3.09
C ILE A 176 0.14 14.54 -2.65
N ALA A 177 -0.52 14.71 -1.50
CA ALA A 177 -1.58 13.79 -1.07
C ALA A 177 -2.79 13.83 -2.04
N ILE A 178 -3.22 15.03 -2.45
CA ILE A 178 -4.30 15.19 -3.44
C ILE A 178 -3.89 14.57 -4.78
N LEU A 179 -2.70 14.89 -5.28
CA LEU A 179 -2.21 14.39 -6.56
C LEU A 179 -2.05 12.87 -6.53
N ALA A 180 -1.46 12.31 -5.47
CA ALA A 180 -1.26 10.88 -5.32
C ALA A 180 -2.59 10.13 -5.28
N LEU A 181 -3.54 10.59 -4.46
CA LEU A 181 -4.87 9.97 -4.35
C LEU A 181 -5.63 10.02 -5.68
N SER A 182 -5.66 11.19 -6.33
CA SER A 182 -6.37 11.40 -7.59
C SER A 182 -5.77 10.53 -8.70
N PHE A 183 -4.44 10.54 -8.84
CA PHE A 183 -3.76 9.78 -9.87
C PHE A 183 -3.87 8.26 -9.63
N GLN A 184 -3.75 7.80 -8.39
CA GLN A 184 -3.91 6.38 -8.06
C GLN A 184 -5.33 5.89 -8.35
N THR A 185 -6.35 6.67 -7.99
CA THR A 185 -7.75 6.34 -8.29
C THR A 185 -7.98 6.29 -9.80
N PHE A 186 -7.52 7.32 -10.54
CA PHE A 186 -7.63 7.34 -12.00
C PHE A 186 -6.92 6.14 -12.65
N TRP A 187 -5.71 5.81 -12.20
CA TRP A 187 -4.95 4.66 -12.71
C TRP A 187 -5.70 3.35 -12.53
N ILE A 188 -6.23 3.11 -11.33
CA ILE A 188 -6.97 1.88 -11.01
C ILE A 188 -8.23 1.76 -11.89
N LEU A 189 -9.02 2.82 -11.98
CA LEU A 189 -10.24 2.82 -12.77
C LEU A 189 -9.98 2.59 -14.27
N ARG A 190 -8.83 3.07 -14.78
CA ARG A 190 -8.47 2.90 -16.18
C ARG A 190 -7.87 1.54 -16.49
N ALA A 191 -6.97 1.05 -15.64
CA ALA A 191 -6.15 -0.11 -15.95
C ALA A 191 -6.72 -1.43 -15.40
N PHE A 192 -7.57 -1.40 -14.38
CA PHE A 192 -7.97 -2.57 -13.61
C PHE A 192 -9.47 -2.66 -13.36
N SER A 193 -10.29 -2.06 -14.23
CA SER A 193 -11.75 -2.08 -14.10
C SER A 193 -12.37 -3.48 -14.28
N THR A 194 -11.65 -4.38 -14.95
CA THR A 194 -12.10 -5.77 -15.18
C THR A 194 -10.93 -6.74 -15.01
N LEU A 195 -11.23 -7.95 -14.48
CA LEU A 195 -10.33 -9.10 -14.52
C LEU A 195 -10.59 -9.86 -15.83
N HIS A 196 -9.54 -10.09 -16.60
CA HIS A 196 -9.57 -10.89 -17.82
C HIS A 196 -8.77 -12.17 -17.67
#